data_4ee878bb675a4cd2ec67e33a6960baec
#
_entry.id   4ee878bb675a4cd2ec67e33a6960baec
#
_cell.length_a   1.000
_cell.length_b   1.000
_cell.length_c   1.000
_cell.angle_alpha   90.00
_cell.angle_beta   90.00
_cell.angle_gamma   90.00
#
_symmetry.space_group_name_H-M   'P 1'
#
loop_
_entity.id
_entity.type
_entity.pdbx_description
1 polymer ?
#
loop_
_entity_poly.entity_id
_entity_poly.type
_entity_poly.pdbx_seq_one_letter_code
_entity_poly.pdbx_strand_id
1 'polypeptide(L)'
;MPEVHALPANVTVFERGWLSSNNILIHPASGEDGAMLVDSSHVNHVPQTVQLLRHALGDVPLARIVNTHLHSDHCGGNATLQGQFGAPVSVPHRSAAAVSAWDEDRLSYRATGQTCPPFALAGSFAPGDTLRAGGLDWQVLEAPGHDPDSVMLFEPAHGLLISADALWE
;
A
#
# COMPACT_ATOMS: atom_id res chain seq x y z
N MET A 1 -5.06 -31.79 4.06
CA MET A 1 -5.69 -30.45 4.12
C MET A 1 -4.57 -29.45 4.19
N PRO A 2 -4.49 -28.41 3.32
CA PRO A 2 -3.50 -27.36 3.52
C PRO A 2 -3.75 -26.73 4.88
N GLU A 3 -2.72 -26.58 5.69
CA GLU A 3 -2.80 -25.81 6.94
C GLU A 3 -3.14 -24.37 6.56
N VAL A 4 -4.28 -23.87 7.02
CA VAL A 4 -4.61 -22.45 6.94
C VAL A 4 -3.74 -21.76 7.98
N HIS A 5 -2.64 -21.18 7.56
CA HIS A 5 -1.82 -20.37 8.45
C HIS A 5 -2.59 -19.10 8.81
N ALA A 6 -2.82 -18.91 10.12
CA ALA A 6 -3.40 -17.67 10.60
C ALA A 6 -2.45 -16.50 10.28
N LEU A 7 -3.01 -15.36 9.92
CA LEU A 7 -2.22 -14.13 9.77
C LEU A 7 -1.51 -13.80 11.10
N PRO A 8 -0.28 -13.29 11.06
CA PRO A 8 0.37 -12.74 12.24
C PRO A 8 -0.51 -11.69 12.92
N ALA A 9 -0.52 -11.67 14.24
CA ALA A 9 -1.40 -10.80 15.04
C ALA A 9 -1.18 -9.29 14.77
N ASN A 10 -0.02 -8.93 14.22
CA ASN A 10 0.33 -7.57 13.84
C ASN A 10 -0.01 -7.21 12.38
N VAL A 11 -0.69 -8.09 11.64
CA VAL A 11 -1.17 -7.83 10.28
C VAL A 11 -2.68 -7.78 10.27
N THR A 12 -3.25 -6.65 9.87
CA THR A 12 -4.69 -6.44 9.70
C THR A 12 -4.99 -6.22 8.22
N VAL A 13 -5.92 -6.99 7.68
CA VAL A 13 -6.43 -6.80 6.31
C VAL A 13 -7.77 -6.10 6.38
N PHE A 14 -7.87 -4.94 5.76
CA PHE A 14 -9.15 -4.30 5.49
C PHE A 14 -9.65 -4.81 4.14
N GLU A 15 -10.45 -5.85 4.17
CA GLU A 15 -11.03 -6.44 2.98
C GLU A 15 -12.03 -5.47 2.34
N ARG A 16 -11.87 -5.25 1.02
CA ARG A 16 -12.71 -4.36 0.23
C ARG A 16 -13.47 -5.16 -0.81
N GLY A 17 -14.78 -5.06 -0.80
CA GLY A 17 -15.62 -5.78 -1.76
C GLY A 17 -15.59 -5.19 -3.17
N TRP A 18 -15.05 -3.97 -3.35
CA TRP A 18 -14.97 -3.30 -4.64
C TRP A 18 -13.55 -3.40 -5.19
N LEU A 19 -13.42 -3.98 -6.38
CA LEU A 19 -12.17 -4.23 -7.10
C LEU A 19 -11.08 -4.96 -6.27
N SER A 20 -11.46 -5.58 -5.16
CA SER A 20 -10.51 -6.26 -4.24
C SER A 20 -9.32 -5.38 -3.82
N SER A 21 -9.48 -4.05 -3.87
CA SER A 21 -8.45 -3.07 -3.49
C SER A 21 -8.24 -3.04 -1.97
N ASN A 22 -7.79 -4.17 -1.43
CA ASN A 22 -7.59 -4.36 0.00
C ASN A 22 -6.47 -3.46 0.52
N ASN A 23 -6.62 -3.01 1.77
CA ASN A 23 -5.57 -2.28 2.45
C ASN A 23 -4.99 -3.15 3.55
N ILE A 24 -3.67 -3.26 3.62
CA ILE A 24 -3.00 -4.08 4.61
C ILE A 24 -2.27 -3.17 5.61
N LEU A 25 -2.71 -3.20 6.87
CA LEU A 25 -2.07 -2.46 7.96
C LEU A 25 -1.15 -3.41 8.71
N ILE A 26 0.12 -3.05 8.78
CA ILE A 26 1.14 -3.76 9.53
C ILE A 26 1.45 -2.93 10.76
N HIS A 27 1.04 -3.42 11.94
CA HIS A 27 1.27 -2.78 13.22
C HIS A 27 2.74 -2.88 13.61
N PRO A 28 3.30 -1.87 14.31
CA PRO A 28 4.70 -1.85 14.65
C PRO A 28 5.07 -2.93 15.68
N ALA A 29 6.25 -3.48 15.55
CA ALA A 29 6.90 -4.22 16.61
C ALA A 29 7.54 -3.26 17.64
N SER A 30 7.98 -3.81 18.77
CA SER A 30 8.71 -3.02 19.77
C SER A 30 9.94 -2.35 19.17
N GLY A 31 10.03 -1.02 19.35
CA GLY A 31 11.14 -0.20 18.85
C GLY A 31 10.98 0.33 17.44
N GLU A 32 9.84 0.10 16.79
CA GLU A 32 9.48 0.74 15.52
C GLU A 32 8.66 2.02 15.76
N ASP A 33 8.80 3.00 14.87
CA ASP A 33 8.21 4.34 15.01
C ASP A 33 6.69 4.38 14.81
N GLY A 34 6.10 3.34 14.18
CA GLY A 34 4.68 3.25 13.91
C GLY A 34 4.33 2.23 12.82
N ALA A 35 3.06 2.19 12.47
CA ALA A 35 2.52 1.24 11.52
C ALA A 35 2.85 1.58 10.06
N MET A 36 2.88 0.56 9.21
CA MET A 36 2.94 0.69 7.75
C MET A 36 1.60 0.29 7.13
N LEU A 37 1.08 1.14 6.25
CA LEU A 37 -0.08 0.83 5.43
C LEU A 37 0.37 0.48 4.01
N VAL A 38 -0.10 -0.64 3.49
CA VAL A 38 0.05 -1.02 2.08
C VAL A 38 -1.27 -0.73 1.38
N ASP A 39 -1.21 0.15 0.38
CA ASP A 39 -2.31 0.71 -0.39
C ASP A 39 -3.35 1.48 0.43
N SER A 40 -4.00 2.47 -0.19
CA SER A 40 -4.79 3.48 0.52
C SER A 40 -6.25 3.60 0.08
N SER A 41 -6.72 2.69 -0.76
CA SER A 41 -8.06 2.68 -1.36
C SER A 41 -8.29 3.71 -2.46
N HIS A 42 -9.47 3.61 -3.09
CA HIS A 42 -10.02 4.61 -4.00
C HIS A 42 -10.49 5.86 -3.24
N VAL A 43 -10.38 7.03 -3.87
CA VAL A 43 -10.74 8.33 -3.27
C VAL A 43 -12.15 8.36 -2.66
N ASN A 44 -13.13 7.70 -3.28
CA ASN A 44 -14.51 7.63 -2.78
C ASN A 44 -14.66 6.83 -1.48
N HIS A 45 -13.70 5.96 -1.16
CA HIS A 45 -13.73 5.11 0.04
C HIS A 45 -12.87 5.66 1.18
N VAL A 46 -12.16 6.75 0.96
CA VAL A 46 -11.24 7.35 1.94
C VAL A 46 -11.89 7.64 3.29
N PRO A 47 -13.13 8.18 3.38
CA PRO A 47 -13.75 8.40 4.68
C PRO A 47 -13.87 7.14 5.53
N GLN A 48 -14.19 6.00 4.91
CA GLN A 48 -14.24 4.71 5.58
C GLN A 48 -12.83 4.22 5.94
N THR A 49 -11.85 4.37 5.05
CA THR A 49 -10.45 3.98 5.31
C THR A 49 -9.88 4.74 6.49
N VAL A 50 -10.15 6.05 6.60
CA VAL A 50 -9.74 6.87 7.74
C VAL A 50 -10.34 6.34 9.06
N GLN A 51 -11.62 5.99 9.07
CA GLN A 51 -12.28 5.45 10.28
C GLN A 51 -11.70 4.10 10.70
N LEU A 52 -11.47 3.20 9.73
CA LEU A 52 -10.86 1.90 9.97
C LEU A 52 -9.44 2.05 10.53
N LEU A 53 -8.63 2.93 9.93
CA LEU A 53 -7.28 3.20 10.40
C LEU A 53 -7.27 3.79 11.82
N ARG A 54 -8.11 4.79 12.11
CA ARG A 54 -8.22 5.37 13.46
C ARG A 54 -8.60 4.32 14.49
N HIS A 55 -9.55 3.44 14.15
CA HIS A 55 -9.97 2.37 15.06
C HIS A 55 -8.84 1.35 15.29
N ALA A 56 -8.16 0.92 14.23
CA ALA A 56 -7.13 -0.10 14.31
C ALA A 56 -5.83 0.41 14.94
N LEU A 57 -5.47 1.66 14.68
CA LEU A 57 -4.25 2.27 15.20
C LEU A 57 -4.39 2.72 16.67
N GLY A 58 -5.57 3.19 17.08
CA GLY A 58 -5.69 3.88 18.37
C GLY A 58 -4.72 5.06 18.45
N ASP A 59 -3.79 5.01 19.38
CA ASP A 59 -2.74 6.03 19.58
C ASP A 59 -1.44 5.72 18.81
N VAL A 60 -1.36 4.60 18.10
CA VAL A 60 -0.18 4.23 17.31
C VAL A 60 -0.11 5.11 16.06
N PRO A 61 1.03 5.77 15.78
CA PRO A 61 1.16 6.58 14.57
C PRO A 61 1.20 5.71 13.31
N LEU A 62 0.66 6.26 12.21
CA LEU A 62 0.90 5.72 10.88
C LEU A 62 2.24 6.27 10.39
N ALA A 63 3.29 5.46 10.43
CA ALA A 63 4.65 5.89 10.13
C ALA A 63 4.91 6.05 8.63
N ARG A 64 4.19 5.28 7.78
CA ARG A 64 4.35 5.36 6.32
C ARG A 64 3.21 4.68 5.58
N ILE A 65 3.04 5.10 4.33
CA ILE A 65 2.18 4.46 3.33
C ILE A 65 3.08 3.99 2.19
N VAL A 66 2.88 2.77 1.71
CA VAL A 66 3.54 2.23 0.53
C VAL A 66 2.50 1.74 -0.46
N ASN A 67 2.69 1.99 -1.76
CA ASN A 67 1.78 1.51 -2.78
C ASN A 67 2.40 0.35 -3.56
N THR A 68 1.60 -0.65 -3.87
CA THR A 68 2.00 -1.77 -4.73
C THR A 68 2.07 -1.35 -6.20
N HIS A 69 1.16 -0.49 -6.61
CA HIS A 69 1.09 0.18 -7.90
C HIS A 69 0.21 1.44 -7.79
N LEU A 70 0.02 2.17 -8.90
CA LEU A 70 -0.61 3.48 -8.82
C LEU A 70 -1.99 3.56 -9.51
N HIS A 71 -2.72 2.48 -9.62
CA HIS A 71 -4.14 2.59 -9.97
C HIS A 71 -4.91 3.29 -8.83
N SER A 72 -5.96 4.03 -9.20
CA SER A 72 -6.66 4.95 -8.30
C SER A 72 -7.32 4.28 -7.10
N ASP A 73 -7.63 3.01 -7.20
CA ASP A 73 -8.19 2.20 -6.12
C ASP A 73 -7.14 1.68 -5.12
N HIS A 74 -5.85 1.85 -5.42
CA HIS A 74 -4.73 1.54 -4.54
C HIS A 74 -4.06 2.78 -3.95
N CYS A 75 -4.07 3.91 -4.66
CA CYS A 75 -3.38 5.13 -4.22
C CYS A 75 -4.29 6.36 -4.04
N GLY A 76 -5.58 6.26 -4.35
CA GLY A 76 -6.52 7.39 -4.29
C GLY A 76 -6.70 8.01 -2.90
N GLY A 77 -6.39 7.29 -1.85
CA GLY A 77 -6.43 7.76 -0.48
C GLY A 77 -5.16 8.49 -0.01
N ASN A 78 -4.06 8.38 -0.74
CA ASN A 78 -2.75 8.86 -0.30
C ASN A 78 -2.77 10.33 0.18
N ALA A 79 -3.30 11.24 -0.61
CA ALA A 79 -3.33 12.67 -0.29
C ALA A 79 -4.07 12.95 1.03
N THR A 80 -5.22 12.32 1.23
CA THR A 80 -6.02 12.50 2.45
C THR A 80 -5.34 11.87 3.65
N LEU A 81 -4.83 10.65 3.52
CA LEU A 81 -4.15 9.96 4.62
C LEU A 81 -2.85 10.67 5.00
N GLN A 82 -2.09 11.16 4.02
CA GLN A 82 -0.91 11.98 4.26
C GLN A 82 -1.26 13.25 5.05
N GLY A 83 -2.35 13.95 4.68
CA GLY A 83 -2.79 15.14 5.38
C GLY A 83 -3.33 14.88 6.79
N GLN A 84 -4.01 13.74 7.02
CA GLN A 84 -4.63 13.42 8.31
C GLN A 84 -3.71 12.75 9.32
N PHE A 85 -2.80 11.91 8.85
CA PHE A 85 -1.91 11.12 9.70
C PHE A 85 -0.46 11.62 9.65
N GLY A 86 -0.12 12.54 8.74
CA GLY A 86 1.26 12.99 8.54
C GLY A 86 2.18 11.92 7.94
N ALA A 87 1.61 10.83 7.43
CA ALA A 87 2.38 9.68 6.97
C ALA A 87 3.05 9.94 5.62
N PRO A 88 4.38 9.75 5.49
CA PRO A 88 5.07 9.83 4.22
C PRO A 88 4.63 8.70 3.29
N VAL A 89 4.55 9.00 1.98
CA VAL A 89 4.15 8.06 0.94
C VAL A 89 5.36 7.66 0.11
N SER A 90 5.55 6.35 -0.08
CA SER A 90 6.55 5.77 -0.98
C SER A 90 5.88 4.90 -2.03
N VAL A 91 6.43 4.92 -3.24
CA VAL A 91 5.89 4.22 -4.42
C VAL A 91 6.95 3.35 -5.10
N PRO A 92 6.58 2.42 -5.99
CA PRO A 92 7.54 1.73 -6.83
C PRO A 92 8.44 2.72 -7.58
N HIS A 93 9.72 2.42 -7.64
CA HIS A 93 10.74 3.32 -8.18
C HIS A 93 10.44 3.79 -9.62
N ARG A 94 9.94 2.89 -10.46
CA ARG A 94 9.62 3.19 -11.86
C ARG A 94 8.54 4.26 -11.99
N SER A 95 7.60 4.33 -11.04
CA SER A 95 6.51 5.32 -11.01
C SER A 95 6.90 6.65 -10.36
N ALA A 96 8.03 6.71 -9.64
CA ALA A 96 8.40 7.86 -8.81
C ALA A 96 8.52 9.16 -9.61
N ALA A 97 9.09 9.12 -10.82
CA ALA A 97 9.22 10.30 -11.67
C ALA A 97 7.85 10.82 -12.14
N ALA A 98 6.91 9.91 -12.48
CA ALA A 98 5.57 10.28 -12.89
C ALA A 98 4.78 10.92 -11.75
N VAL A 99 4.89 10.38 -10.53
CA VAL A 99 4.28 10.96 -9.32
C VAL A 99 4.86 12.32 -9.00
N SER A 100 6.19 12.47 -9.04
CA SER A 100 6.84 13.75 -8.74
C SER A 100 6.44 14.87 -9.71
N ALA A 101 6.23 14.54 -10.99
CA ALA A 101 5.76 15.47 -12.01
C ALA A 101 4.23 15.56 -12.09
N TRP A 102 3.52 14.67 -11.41
CA TRP A 102 2.09 14.42 -11.55
C TRP A 102 1.66 14.23 -13.00
N ASP A 103 2.37 13.37 -13.70
CA ASP A 103 2.15 13.07 -15.11
C ASP A 103 1.00 12.04 -15.26
N GLU A 104 -0.22 12.53 -15.40
CA GLU A 104 -1.42 11.71 -15.52
C GLU A 104 -1.46 10.82 -16.77
N ASP A 105 -0.68 11.15 -17.80
CA ASP A 105 -0.57 10.29 -19.00
C ASP A 105 0.30 9.07 -18.69
N ARG A 106 1.43 9.25 -18.02
CA ARG A 106 2.30 8.16 -17.56
C ARG A 106 1.67 7.33 -16.44
N LEU A 107 0.88 7.95 -15.58
CA LEU A 107 0.08 7.28 -14.54
C LEU A 107 -1.17 6.61 -15.12
N SER A 108 -1.41 6.72 -16.42
CA SER A 108 -2.56 6.17 -17.15
C SER A 108 -3.94 6.73 -16.75
N TYR A 109 -4.01 7.73 -15.87
CA TYR A 109 -5.28 8.25 -15.35
C TYR A 109 -6.15 8.86 -16.45
N ARG A 110 -5.59 9.62 -17.38
CA ARG A 110 -6.34 10.18 -18.51
C ARG A 110 -6.88 9.10 -19.44
N ALA A 111 -6.06 8.11 -19.76
CA ALA A 111 -6.45 7.04 -20.69
C ALA A 111 -7.54 6.14 -20.10
N THR A 112 -7.55 5.94 -18.79
CA THR A 112 -8.47 5.03 -18.10
C THR A 112 -9.63 5.75 -17.41
N GLY A 113 -9.64 7.09 -17.39
CA GLY A 113 -10.64 7.89 -16.68
C GLY A 113 -10.55 7.78 -15.16
N GLN A 114 -9.41 7.36 -14.64
CA GLN A 114 -9.18 7.25 -13.20
C GLN A 114 -8.98 8.63 -12.56
N THR A 115 -9.35 8.75 -11.30
CA THR A 115 -9.19 9.96 -10.50
C THR A 115 -8.39 9.68 -9.25
N CYS A 116 -7.26 10.35 -9.11
CA CYS A 116 -6.43 10.30 -7.92
C CYS A 116 -5.96 11.71 -7.57
N PRO A 117 -6.21 12.22 -6.36
CA PRO A 117 -5.68 13.50 -5.92
C PRO A 117 -4.14 13.46 -5.82
N PRO A 118 -3.44 14.50 -6.30
CA PRO A 118 -1.99 14.61 -6.14
C PRO A 118 -1.55 14.50 -4.68
N PHE A 119 -0.48 13.77 -4.43
CA PHE A 119 0.13 13.60 -3.11
C PHE A 119 1.63 13.87 -3.17
N ALA A 120 2.23 14.17 -2.02
CA ALA A 120 3.67 14.42 -1.94
C ALA A 120 4.43 13.08 -1.83
N LEU A 121 5.36 12.86 -2.76
CA LEU A 121 6.24 11.70 -2.73
C LEU A 121 7.35 11.88 -1.70
N ALA A 122 7.50 10.94 -0.77
CA ALA A 122 8.56 10.95 0.22
C ALA A 122 9.71 10.00 -0.13
N GLY A 123 9.45 8.95 -0.89
CA GLY A 123 10.47 7.98 -1.28
C GLY A 123 9.99 6.98 -2.32
N SER A 124 10.89 6.13 -2.73
CA SER A 124 10.58 5.02 -3.63
C SER A 124 11.39 3.77 -3.23
N PHE A 125 10.93 2.63 -3.69
CA PHE A 125 11.56 1.33 -3.48
C PHE A 125 11.48 0.50 -4.75
N ALA A 126 12.38 -0.47 -4.89
CA ALA A 126 12.55 -1.27 -6.10
C ALA A 126 12.54 -2.78 -5.80
N PRO A 127 12.26 -3.62 -6.79
CA PRO A 127 12.46 -5.05 -6.67
C PRO A 127 13.87 -5.38 -6.17
N GLY A 128 13.95 -6.25 -5.15
CA GLY A 128 15.19 -6.59 -4.45
C GLY A 128 15.39 -5.81 -3.15
N ASP A 129 14.66 -4.72 -2.92
CA ASP A 129 14.68 -4.03 -1.64
C ASP A 129 13.92 -4.84 -0.57
N THR A 130 14.16 -4.50 0.68
CA THR A 130 13.43 -5.04 1.83
C THR A 130 12.81 -3.89 2.63
N LEU A 131 11.50 -3.95 2.82
CA LEU A 131 10.77 -3.01 3.68
C LEU A 131 10.58 -3.67 5.05
N ARG A 132 11.10 -3.05 6.11
CA ARG A 132 10.91 -3.55 7.46
C ARG A 132 9.67 -2.95 8.09
N ALA A 133 8.75 -3.81 8.56
CA ALA A 133 7.52 -3.40 9.24
C ALA A 133 6.98 -4.53 10.10
N GLY A 134 6.54 -4.20 11.32
CA GLY A 134 5.97 -5.16 12.26
C GLY A 134 6.98 -6.20 12.75
N GLY A 135 8.27 -5.85 12.79
CA GLY A 135 9.35 -6.78 13.08
C GLY A 135 9.63 -7.80 11.98
N LEU A 136 8.99 -7.67 10.82
CA LEU A 136 9.08 -8.56 9.68
C LEU A 136 9.81 -7.89 8.51
N ASP A 137 10.47 -8.69 7.70
CA ASP A 137 11.20 -8.26 6.51
C ASP A 137 10.38 -8.60 5.26
N TRP A 138 9.82 -7.57 4.62
CA TRP A 138 9.01 -7.67 3.41
C TRP A 138 9.88 -7.46 2.18
N GLN A 139 10.17 -8.52 1.45
CA GLN A 139 10.92 -8.47 0.20
C GLN A 139 10.06 -7.88 -0.92
N VAL A 140 10.59 -6.91 -1.64
CA VAL A 140 9.94 -6.33 -2.81
C VAL A 140 10.20 -7.21 -4.02
N LEU A 141 9.15 -7.76 -4.60
CA LEU A 141 9.21 -8.60 -5.79
C LEU A 141 8.62 -7.85 -6.99
N GLU A 142 9.22 -8.04 -8.16
CA GLU A 142 8.68 -7.52 -9.41
C GLU A 142 7.40 -8.28 -9.80
N ALA A 143 6.36 -7.55 -10.21
CA ALA A 143 5.07 -8.12 -10.60
C ALA A 143 4.49 -7.46 -11.86
N PRO A 144 5.26 -7.38 -12.98
CA PRO A 144 4.76 -6.76 -14.20
C PRO A 144 3.67 -7.62 -14.83
N GLY A 145 2.53 -7.03 -15.12
CA GLY A 145 1.38 -7.73 -15.70
C GLY A 145 0.18 -6.82 -15.76
N HIS A 146 -0.55 -6.74 -14.66
CA HIS A 146 -1.69 -5.84 -14.50
C HIS A 146 -1.28 -4.35 -14.67
N ASP A 147 -0.18 -3.97 -14.05
CA ASP A 147 0.51 -2.70 -14.26
C ASP A 147 2.02 -2.99 -14.44
N PRO A 148 2.72 -2.36 -15.41
CA PRO A 148 4.12 -2.66 -15.70
C PRO A 148 5.09 -2.29 -14.56
N ASP A 149 4.68 -1.40 -13.68
CA ASP A 149 5.48 -0.91 -12.55
C ASP A 149 5.07 -1.55 -11.21
N SER A 150 4.11 -2.49 -11.23
CA SER A 150 3.61 -3.19 -10.04
C SER A 150 4.69 -3.97 -9.30
N VAL A 151 4.55 -4.02 -7.99
CA VAL A 151 5.34 -4.88 -7.11
C VAL A 151 4.43 -5.69 -6.18
N MET A 152 4.96 -6.80 -5.69
CA MET A 152 4.41 -7.57 -4.58
C MET A 152 5.33 -7.47 -3.38
N LEU A 153 4.78 -7.66 -2.17
CA LEU A 153 5.57 -7.74 -0.95
C LEU A 153 5.49 -9.16 -0.38
N PHE A 154 6.63 -9.82 -0.24
CA PHE A 154 6.74 -11.17 0.27
C PHE A 154 7.45 -11.20 1.62
N GLU A 155 6.83 -11.80 2.61
CA GLU A 155 7.40 -12.05 3.93
C GLU A 155 7.70 -13.56 4.06
N PRO A 156 8.98 -13.96 4.03
CA PRO A 156 9.37 -15.36 3.90
C PRO A 156 9.22 -16.19 5.18
N ALA A 157 9.28 -15.58 6.37
CA ALA A 157 9.24 -16.34 7.63
C ALA A 157 7.86 -16.98 7.88
N HIS A 158 6.80 -16.33 7.44
CA HIS A 158 5.42 -16.85 7.56
C HIS A 158 4.82 -17.24 6.20
N GLY A 159 5.56 -17.05 5.10
CA GLY A 159 5.08 -17.33 3.75
C GLY A 159 3.94 -16.41 3.30
N LEU A 160 3.94 -15.14 3.74
CA LEU A 160 2.91 -14.17 3.40
C LEU A 160 3.24 -13.44 2.11
N LEU A 161 2.23 -13.26 1.26
CA LEU A 161 2.35 -12.51 0.02
C LEU A 161 1.23 -11.46 -0.06
N ILE A 162 1.63 -10.19 -0.16
CA ILE A 162 0.73 -9.11 -0.55
C ILE A 162 0.87 -8.97 -2.06
N SER A 163 -0.06 -9.56 -2.79
CA SER A 163 -0.03 -9.65 -4.25
C SER A 163 -0.68 -8.47 -4.95
N ALA A 164 -1.52 -7.71 -4.23
CA ALA A 164 -2.40 -6.73 -4.85
C ALA A 164 -3.06 -7.32 -6.12
N ASP A 165 -3.05 -6.60 -7.22
CA ASP A 165 -3.70 -7.00 -8.47
C ASP A 165 -2.84 -7.90 -9.38
N ALA A 166 -1.69 -8.37 -8.88
CA ALA A 166 -0.88 -9.33 -9.63
C ALA A 166 -1.49 -10.75 -9.66
N LEU A 167 -2.37 -11.07 -8.69
CA LEU A 167 -3.10 -12.33 -8.64
C LEU A 167 -4.60 -12.05 -8.54
N TRP A 168 -5.34 -12.48 -9.56
CA TRP A 168 -6.81 -12.45 -9.60
C TRP A 168 -7.36 -13.88 -9.62
N GLU A 169 -8.50 -14.08 -8.94
CA GLU A 169 -9.30 -15.30 -9.09
C GLU A 169 -10.39 -15.11 -10.16
#